data_6b118cb9485926fef349b924c2e04baf
#
_entry.id   6b118cb9485926fef349b924c2e04baf
#
_cell.length_a   1.000
_cell.length_b   1.000
_cell.length_c   1.000
_cell.angle_alpha   90.00
_cell.angle_beta   90.00
_cell.angle_gamma   90.00
#
_symmetry.space_group_name_H-M   'P 1'
#
loop_
_entity.id
_entity.type
_entity.pdbx_description
1 polymer ?
#
loop_
_entity_poly.entity_id
_entity_poly.type
_entity_poly.pdbx_seq_one_letter_code
_entity_poly.pdbx_strand_id
1 'polypeptide(L)'
;MSGMIINNNTNHTGLPEDFKIALLVLYTFIFLSGTLNVLLMSCMLQSQRRLSFTKVSVINLIAVHSIFLLTVPFRIYYYAFNETWILGMYFCKIVSLMVHAHMYLAFIFYVFLLIVRYVEQSDQQHRLEFHRILHATIASAIVWLVIFGSMFPATMANYGIAQNDSTHCFHFGQALRKPAVKTLNYVICILVILGWSVLAFFQVYFLLYVRKTFGKAMCQRQEFWAQLKNIVFLSIMFFCFVPYQGFRVYYVSEYGNTEEINHINEIFLAVTAFSCFDMIVFAGRDICKRINSRGWFCGL
;
A
#
# COMPACT_ATOMS: atom_id res chain seq x y z
N MET A 1 59.48 -17.02 17.17
CA MET A 1 58.22 -16.65 17.81
C MET A 1 57.44 -15.76 16.85
N SER A 2 56.70 -16.39 15.95
CA SER A 2 55.82 -15.67 15.00
C SER A 2 54.45 -15.56 15.60
N GLY A 3 54.03 -14.34 15.88
CA GLY A 3 52.70 -14.03 16.33
C GLY A 3 51.70 -14.19 15.19
N MET A 4 50.80 -15.15 15.33
CA MET A 4 49.65 -15.35 14.46
C MET A 4 48.65 -14.24 14.74
N ILE A 5 48.54 -13.27 13.83
CA ILE A 5 47.46 -12.29 13.81
C ILE A 5 46.24 -13.04 13.30
N ILE A 6 45.33 -13.40 14.22
CA ILE A 6 44.01 -13.92 13.88
C ILE A 6 43.23 -12.75 13.34
N ASN A 7 43.12 -12.68 12.01
CA ASN A 7 42.26 -11.72 11.31
C ASN A 7 40.85 -12.25 11.40
N ASN A 8 40.13 -11.84 12.43
CA ASN A 8 38.67 -12.10 12.57
C ASN A 8 37.90 -11.20 11.59
N ASN A 9 38.05 -11.43 10.30
CA ASN A 9 37.11 -10.97 9.30
C ASN A 9 35.90 -11.92 9.28
N THR A 10 35.05 -11.88 10.27
CA THR A 10 33.69 -12.40 10.14
C THR A 10 32.96 -11.46 9.19
N ASN A 11 32.90 -11.84 7.92
CA ASN A 11 32.00 -11.24 6.96
C ASN A 11 30.57 -11.43 7.48
N HIS A 12 30.05 -10.42 8.20
CA HIS A 12 28.64 -10.31 8.53
C HIS A 12 27.88 -10.01 7.23
N THR A 13 27.42 -11.05 6.55
CA THR A 13 26.58 -10.96 5.35
C THR A 13 25.10 -10.67 5.67
N GLY A 14 24.77 -10.34 6.93
CA GLY A 14 23.44 -10.02 7.39
C GLY A 14 23.14 -8.53 7.43
N LEU A 15 21.86 -8.16 7.53
CA LEU A 15 21.44 -6.78 7.75
C LEU A 15 22.10 -6.21 9.02
N PRO A 16 22.51 -4.92 9.02
CA PRO A 16 22.91 -4.22 10.25
C PRO A 16 21.81 -4.32 11.31
N GLU A 17 22.18 -4.51 12.57
CA GLU A 17 21.21 -4.70 13.67
C GLU A 17 20.21 -3.56 13.78
N ASP A 18 20.63 -2.31 13.54
CA ASP A 18 19.75 -1.14 13.58
C ASP A 18 18.63 -1.24 12.52
N PHE A 19 18.95 -1.72 11.32
CA PHE A 19 17.96 -1.92 10.24
C PHE A 19 17.01 -3.07 10.57
N LYS A 20 17.49 -4.16 11.17
CA LYS A 20 16.63 -5.27 11.63
C LYS A 20 15.63 -4.81 12.66
N ILE A 21 16.09 -4.07 13.67
CA ILE A 21 15.24 -3.53 14.72
C ILE A 21 14.21 -2.57 14.11
N ALA A 22 14.62 -1.68 13.21
CA ALA A 22 13.72 -0.76 12.54
C ALA A 22 12.62 -1.49 11.76
N LEU A 23 12.97 -2.51 10.97
CA LEU A 23 12.01 -3.31 10.22
C LEU A 23 11.08 -4.12 11.14
N LEU A 24 11.60 -4.69 12.22
CA LEU A 24 10.82 -5.44 13.20
C LEU A 24 9.76 -4.53 13.87
N VAL A 25 10.18 -3.35 14.35
CA VAL A 25 9.27 -2.37 14.95
C VAL A 25 8.23 -1.91 13.95
N LEU A 26 8.66 -1.60 12.72
CA LEU A 26 7.81 -1.12 11.64
C LEU A 26 6.72 -2.15 11.28
N TYR A 27 7.10 -3.40 11.00
CA TYR A 27 6.13 -4.46 10.66
C TYR A 27 5.21 -4.82 11.84
N THR A 28 5.72 -4.80 13.08
CA THR A 28 4.88 -5.04 14.27
C THR A 28 3.83 -3.94 14.43
N PHE A 29 4.23 -2.68 14.24
CA PHE A 29 3.31 -1.55 14.29
C PHE A 29 2.26 -1.62 13.18
N ILE A 30 2.66 -1.94 11.94
CA ILE A 30 1.75 -2.12 10.79
C ILE A 30 0.77 -3.26 11.08
N PHE A 31 1.24 -4.38 11.62
CA PHE A 31 0.38 -5.53 11.91
C PHE A 31 -0.70 -5.21 12.93
N LEU A 32 -0.31 -4.65 14.07
CA LEU A 32 -1.25 -4.35 15.17
C LEU A 32 -2.28 -3.29 14.74
N SER A 33 -1.80 -2.18 14.23
CA SER A 33 -2.66 -1.05 13.88
C SER A 33 -3.43 -1.29 12.59
N GLY A 34 -2.85 -1.94 11.59
CA GLY A 34 -3.53 -2.32 10.36
C GLY A 34 -4.66 -3.32 10.62
N THR A 35 -4.43 -4.32 11.48
CA THR A 35 -5.47 -5.29 11.86
C THR A 35 -6.62 -4.60 12.58
N LEU A 36 -6.34 -3.72 13.54
CA LEU A 36 -7.38 -2.94 14.21
C LEU A 36 -8.19 -2.11 13.20
N ASN A 37 -7.51 -1.45 12.27
CA ASN A 37 -8.14 -0.62 11.27
C ASN A 37 -9.05 -1.42 10.31
N VAL A 38 -8.59 -2.56 9.82
CA VAL A 38 -9.38 -3.47 8.97
C VAL A 38 -10.62 -3.99 9.71
N LEU A 39 -10.49 -4.36 10.99
CA LEU A 39 -11.61 -4.80 11.82
C LEU A 39 -12.64 -3.68 12.01
N LEU A 40 -12.21 -2.48 12.37
CA LEU A 40 -13.10 -1.32 12.53
C LEU A 40 -13.87 -1.02 11.24
N MET A 41 -13.18 -1.02 10.09
CA MET A 41 -13.81 -0.78 8.80
C MET A 41 -14.80 -1.87 8.40
N SER A 42 -14.46 -3.14 8.65
CA SER A 42 -15.35 -4.27 8.40
C SER A 42 -16.64 -4.17 9.22
N CYS A 43 -16.54 -3.82 10.50
CA CYS A 43 -17.70 -3.59 11.37
C CYS A 43 -18.57 -2.43 10.88
N MET A 44 -17.95 -1.32 10.43
CA MET A 44 -18.70 -0.18 9.91
C MET A 44 -19.41 -0.52 8.60
N LEU A 45 -18.75 -1.29 7.73
CA LEU A 45 -19.29 -1.68 6.44
C LEU A 45 -20.51 -2.62 6.58
N GLN A 46 -20.49 -3.52 7.56
CA GLN A 46 -21.62 -4.40 7.89
C GLN A 46 -22.84 -3.63 8.37
N SER A 47 -22.66 -2.49 9.04
CA SER A 47 -23.74 -1.63 9.50
C SER A 47 -24.52 -0.94 8.36
N GLN A 48 -23.97 -0.87 7.16
CA GLN A 48 -24.57 -0.26 5.98
C GLN A 48 -25.31 -1.30 5.14
N ARG A 49 -26.64 -1.29 5.14
CA ARG A 49 -27.45 -2.32 4.43
C ARG A 49 -27.44 -2.21 2.91
N ARG A 50 -27.18 -1.02 2.33
CA ARG A 50 -27.20 -0.85 0.86
C ARG A 50 -25.81 -0.96 0.28
N LEU A 51 -25.67 -1.72 -0.83
CA LEU A 51 -24.50 -1.71 -1.68
C LEU A 51 -24.50 -0.40 -2.47
N SER A 52 -23.40 0.34 -2.38
CA SER A 52 -23.12 1.48 -3.26
C SER A 52 -21.85 1.21 -4.06
N PHE A 53 -21.66 1.97 -5.10
CA PHE A 53 -20.48 1.89 -5.93
C PHE A 53 -19.17 2.12 -5.12
N THR A 54 -19.16 3.14 -4.26
CA THR A 54 -18.06 3.40 -3.31
C THR A 54 -17.81 2.21 -2.37
N LYS A 55 -18.86 1.52 -1.93
CA LYS A 55 -18.76 0.36 -1.04
C LYS A 55 -17.98 -0.79 -1.67
N VAL A 56 -18.14 -1.03 -2.98
CA VAL A 56 -17.37 -2.06 -3.71
C VAL A 56 -15.86 -1.77 -3.64
N SER A 57 -15.45 -0.52 -3.89
CA SER A 57 -14.03 -0.13 -3.82
C SER A 57 -13.46 -0.30 -2.41
N VAL A 58 -14.22 0.05 -1.37
CA VAL A 58 -13.82 -0.12 0.03
C VAL A 58 -13.70 -1.60 0.41
N ILE A 59 -14.61 -2.47 -0.05
CA ILE A 59 -14.52 -3.92 0.16
C ILE A 59 -13.23 -4.47 -0.44
N ASN A 60 -12.86 -4.04 -1.65
CA ASN A 60 -11.61 -4.47 -2.28
C ASN A 60 -10.39 -4.00 -1.49
N LEU A 61 -10.37 -2.76 -0.97
CA LEU A 61 -9.28 -2.28 -0.12
C LEU A 61 -9.17 -3.10 1.18
N ILE A 62 -10.29 -3.39 1.83
CA ILE A 62 -10.31 -4.27 3.02
C ILE A 62 -9.72 -5.64 2.67
N ALA A 63 -10.11 -6.23 1.55
CA ALA A 63 -9.58 -7.53 1.11
C ALA A 63 -8.07 -7.48 0.86
N VAL A 64 -7.59 -6.46 0.15
CA VAL A 64 -6.16 -6.24 -0.13
C VAL A 64 -5.35 -6.13 1.16
N HIS A 65 -5.80 -5.29 2.10
CA HIS A 65 -5.12 -5.10 3.38
C HIS A 65 -5.18 -6.37 4.25
N SER A 66 -6.33 -7.07 4.28
CA SER A 66 -6.47 -8.31 5.05
C SER A 66 -5.51 -9.40 4.57
N ILE A 67 -5.45 -9.64 3.26
CA ILE A 67 -4.57 -10.65 2.67
C ILE A 67 -3.10 -10.30 2.93
N PHE A 68 -2.73 -9.04 2.82
CA PHE A 68 -1.38 -8.59 3.13
C PHE A 68 -1.04 -8.80 4.62
N LEU A 69 -1.91 -8.37 5.53
CA LEU A 69 -1.69 -8.48 6.98
C LEU A 69 -1.53 -9.94 7.44
N LEU A 70 -2.16 -10.90 6.77
CA LEU A 70 -1.94 -12.33 7.02
C LEU A 70 -0.50 -12.76 6.73
N THR A 71 0.24 -12.05 5.90
CA THR A 71 1.63 -12.38 5.56
C THR A 71 2.66 -11.65 6.43
N VAL A 72 2.26 -10.56 7.10
CA VAL A 72 3.17 -9.74 7.94
C VAL A 72 3.81 -10.52 9.11
N PRO A 73 3.11 -11.41 9.84
CA PRO A 73 3.72 -12.18 10.92
C PRO A 73 4.94 -13.00 10.48
N PHE A 74 4.97 -13.48 9.23
CA PHE A 74 6.10 -14.25 8.70
C PHE A 74 7.32 -13.36 8.40
N ARG A 75 7.12 -12.08 8.08
CA ARG A 75 8.20 -11.10 7.99
C ARG A 75 8.74 -10.72 9.36
N ILE A 76 7.85 -10.51 10.35
CA ILE A 76 8.24 -10.29 11.75
C ILE A 76 9.09 -11.47 12.25
N TYR A 77 8.62 -12.70 12.00
CA TYR A 77 9.37 -13.91 12.33
C TYR A 77 10.77 -13.91 11.71
N TYR A 78 10.90 -13.64 10.40
CA TYR A 78 12.16 -13.64 9.69
C TYR A 78 13.19 -12.65 10.29
N TYR A 79 12.78 -11.41 10.56
CA TYR A 79 13.67 -10.42 11.17
C TYR A 79 13.96 -10.67 12.65
N ALA A 80 13.03 -11.29 13.40
CA ALA A 80 13.22 -11.64 14.79
C ALA A 80 14.20 -12.82 14.98
N PHE A 81 14.26 -13.75 14.00
CA PHE A 81 15.11 -14.94 14.06
C PHE A 81 16.33 -14.82 13.14
N ASN A 82 17.02 -13.68 13.16
CA ASN A 82 18.28 -13.44 12.47
C ASN A 82 18.27 -13.81 10.98
N GLU A 83 17.21 -13.42 10.28
CA GLU A 83 17.06 -13.62 8.83
C GLU A 83 17.07 -15.10 8.39
N THR A 84 16.71 -16.00 9.29
CA THR A 84 16.62 -17.42 8.96
C THR A 84 15.22 -17.81 8.52
N TRP A 85 15.10 -18.41 7.33
CA TRP A 85 13.84 -18.84 6.75
C TRP A 85 13.71 -20.36 6.77
N ILE A 86 12.69 -20.88 7.48
CA ILE A 86 12.47 -22.33 7.63
C ILE A 86 11.21 -22.85 6.92
N LEU A 87 10.36 -21.93 6.39
CA LEU A 87 9.05 -22.30 5.84
C LEU A 87 9.09 -22.71 4.37
N GLY A 88 10.28 -22.91 3.81
CA GLY A 88 10.47 -23.35 2.45
C GLY A 88 10.36 -22.28 1.38
N MET A 89 10.91 -22.59 0.20
CA MET A 89 11.12 -21.67 -0.90
C MET A 89 9.81 -21.09 -1.47
N TYR A 90 8.80 -21.93 -1.68
CA TYR A 90 7.54 -21.48 -2.27
C TYR A 90 6.80 -20.49 -1.38
N PHE A 91 6.82 -20.73 -0.08
CA PHE A 91 6.15 -19.85 0.87
C PHE A 91 6.89 -18.51 0.99
N CYS A 92 8.22 -18.48 0.96
CA CYS A 92 9.00 -17.25 0.85
C CYS A 92 8.56 -16.40 -0.37
N LYS A 93 8.43 -17.03 -1.54
CA LYS A 93 7.98 -16.36 -2.77
C LYS A 93 6.58 -15.79 -2.64
N ILE A 94 5.65 -16.50 -2.00
CA ILE A 94 4.28 -16.02 -1.75
C ILE A 94 4.29 -14.80 -0.83
N VAL A 95 4.98 -14.87 0.31
CA VAL A 95 5.08 -13.74 1.26
C VAL A 95 5.74 -12.52 0.61
N SER A 96 6.74 -12.76 -0.24
CA SER A 96 7.40 -11.70 -1.02
C SER A 96 6.46 -11.06 -2.05
N LEU A 97 5.70 -11.88 -2.77
CA LEU A 97 4.71 -11.44 -3.73
C LEU A 97 3.66 -10.53 -3.08
N MET A 98 3.19 -10.90 -1.87
CA MET A 98 2.07 -10.20 -1.23
C MET A 98 2.35 -8.74 -0.92
N VAL A 99 3.56 -8.36 -0.54
CA VAL A 99 3.92 -6.95 -0.30
C VAL A 99 3.81 -6.12 -1.59
N HIS A 100 4.32 -6.65 -2.70
CA HIS A 100 4.26 -5.95 -3.98
C HIS A 100 2.84 -5.92 -4.54
N ALA A 101 2.11 -7.05 -4.46
CA ALA A 101 0.72 -7.11 -4.88
C ALA A 101 -0.16 -6.16 -4.06
N HIS A 102 0.03 -6.11 -2.73
CA HIS A 102 -0.65 -5.16 -1.85
C HIS A 102 -0.43 -3.71 -2.30
N MET A 103 0.82 -3.32 -2.54
CA MET A 103 1.15 -1.96 -2.97
C MET A 103 0.43 -1.57 -4.28
N TYR A 104 0.48 -2.42 -5.31
CA TYR A 104 -0.15 -2.11 -6.60
C TYR A 104 -1.68 -2.18 -6.54
N LEU A 105 -2.23 -3.19 -5.87
CA LEU A 105 -3.68 -3.32 -5.70
C LEU A 105 -4.25 -2.16 -4.88
N ALA A 106 -3.62 -1.80 -3.77
CA ALA A 106 -4.05 -0.67 -2.96
C ALA A 106 -4.03 0.62 -3.78
N PHE A 107 -2.93 0.91 -4.50
CA PHE A 107 -2.85 2.08 -5.37
C PHE A 107 -3.99 2.12 -6.40
N ILE A 108 -4.23 1.03 -7.13
CA ILE A 108 -5.27 0.96 -8.15
C ILE A 108 -6.66 1.15 -7.52
N PHE A 109 -6.96 0.51 -6.39
CA PHE A 109 -8.25 0.67 -5.73
C PHE A 109 -8.45 2.06 -5.11
N TYR A 110 -7.40 2.75 -4.70
CA TYR A 110 -7.48 4.17 -4.36
C TYR A 110 -7.84 5.05 -5.55
N VAL A 111 -7.20 4.82 -6.69
CA VAL A 111 -7.55 5.49 -7.95
C VAL A 111 -9.02 5.25 -8.28
N PHE A 112 -9.49 4.00 -8.22
CA PHE A 112 -10.89 3.66 -8.42
C PHE A 112 -11.81 4.40 -7.45
N LEU A 113 -11.48 4.40 -6.16
CA LEU A 113 -12.26 5.08 -5.13
C LEU A 113 -12.42 6.58 -5.42
N LEU A 114 -11.33 7.24 -5.82
CA LEU A 114 -11.37 8.67 -6.16
C LEU A 114 -12.19 8.93 -7.41
N ILE A 115 -12.01 8.15 -8.48
CA ILE A 115 -12.80 8.25 -9.71
C ILE A 115 -14.29 8.07 -9.41
N VAL A 116 -14.65 7.04 -8.63
CA VAL A 116 -16.02 6.78 -8.21
C VAL A 116 -16.63 7.99 -7.52
N ARG A 117 -15.91 8.58 -6.57
CA ARG A 117 -16.38 9.77 -5.84
C ARG A 117 -16.57 10.98 -6.75
N TYR A 118 -15.70 11.17 -7.74
CA TYR A 118 -15.87 12.24 -8.72
C TYR A 118 -17.10 12.02 -9.58
N VAL A 119 -17.34 10.79 -10.04
CA VAL A 119 -18.53 10.44 -10.82
C VAL A 119 -19.81 10.60 -10.01
N GLU A 120 -19.84 10.10 -8.76
CA GLU A 120 -21.01 10.27 -7.86
C GLU A 120 -21.34 11.73 -7.60
N GLN A 121 -20.33 12.61 -7.54
CA GLN A 121 -20.53 14.04 -7.32
C GLN A 121 -21.02 14.78 -8.58
N SER A 122 -20.63 14.30 -9.78
CA SER A 122 -21.00 14.91 -11.06
C SER A 122 -22.40 14.52 -11.54
N ASP A 123 -22.91 13.37 -11.15
CA ASP A 123 -24.11 12.78 -11.73
C ASP A 123 -25.21 12.59 -10.68
N GLN A 124 -26.26 13.41 -10.77
CA GLN A 124 -27.43 13.36 -9.89
C GLN A 124 -28.48 12.30 -10.31
N GLN A 125 -28.27 11.52 -11.37
CA GLN A 125 -29.27 10.58 -11.88
C GLN A 125 -29.18 9.18 -11.24
N HIS A 126 -30.10 8.86 -10.35
CA HIS A 126 -30.27 7.58 -9.66
C HIS A 126 -30.58 6.36 -10.52
N ARG A 127 -30.83 6.50 -11.82
CA ARG A 127 -31.39 5.41 -12.67
C ARG A 127 -30.43 4.29 -13.04
N LEU A 128 -29.12 4.40 -12.77
CA LEU A 128 -28.10 3.43 -13.25
C LEU A 128 -27.25 2.81 -12.12
N GLU A 129 -27.67 2.88 -10.87
CA GLU A 129 -26.86 2.42 -9.72
C GLU A 129 -26.50 0.93 -9.83
N PHE A 130 -27.44 0.08 -10.26
CA PHE A 130 -27.19 -1.35 -10.43
C PHE A 130 -26.10 -1.63 -11.49
N HIS A 131 -26.18 -1.01 -12.66
CA HIS A 131 -25.18 -1.19 -13.71
C HIS A 131 -23.79 -0.70 -13.26
N ARG A 132 -23.73 0.38 -12.50
CA ARG A 132 -22.47 0.91 -11.94
C ARG A 132 -21.84 -0.05 -10.95
N ILE A 133 -22.62 -0.65 -10.06
CA ILE A 133 -22.14 -1.67 -9.11
C ILE A 133 -21.61 -2.89 -9.88
N LEU A 134 -22.32 -3.36 -10.90
CA LEU A 134 -21.90 -4.49 -11.72
C LEU A 134 -20.58 -4.20 -12.45
N HIS A 135 -20.45 -3.04 -13.10
CA HIS A 135 -19.22 -2.63 -13.77
C HIS A 135 -18.04 -2.49 -12.78
N ALA A 136 -18.26 -1.91 -11.59
CA ALA A 136 -17.24 -1.83 -10.56
C ALA A 136 -16.77 -3.19 -10.07
N THR A 137 -17.69 -4.13 -9.90
CA THR A 137 -17.36 -5.49 -9.48
C THR A 137 -16.58 -6.24 -10.56
N ILE A 138 -17.00 -6.13 -11.82
CA ILE A 138 -16.28 -6.73 -12.96
C ILE A 138 -14.88 -6.10 -13.10
N ALA A 139 -14.78 -4.77 -13.06
CA ALA A 139 -13.51 -4.06 -13.12
C ALA A 139 -12.57 -4.49 -11.98
N SER A 140 -13.11 -4.62 -10.76
CA SER A 140 -12.33 -5.11 -9.61
C SER A 140 -11.82 -6.54 -9.84
N ALA A 141 -12.67 -7.45 -10.34
CA ALA A 141 -12.27 -8.82 -10.65
C ALA A 141 -11.16 -8.87 -11.72
N ILE A 142 -11.26 -8.02 -12.75
CA ILE A 142 -10.23 -7.92 -13.79
C ILE A 142 -8.91 -7.43 -13.18
N VAL A 143 -8.92 -6.43 -12.30
CA VAL A 143 -7.71 -5.94 -11.62
C VAL A 143 -7.04 -7.05 -10.80
N TRP A 144 -7.81 -7.81 -10.01
CA TRP A 144 -7.28 -8.95 -9.26
C TRP A 144 -6.64 -9.98 -10.20
N LEU A 145 -7.31 -10.35 -11.27
CA LEU A 145 -6.81 -11.34 -12.25
C LEU A 145 -5.55 -10.85 -12.96
N VAL A 146 -5.50 -9.59 -13.37
CA VAL A 146 -4.33 -9.01 -14.07
C VAL A 146 -3.13 -8.95 -13.13
N ILE A 147 -3.29 -8.44 -11.91
CA ILE A 147 -2.17 -8.30 -10.96
C ILE A 147 -1.65 -9.67 -10.54
N PHE A 148 -2.51 -10.59 -10.09
CA PHE A 148 -2.04 -11.92 -9.70
C PHE A 148 -1.59 -12.76 -10.89
N GLY A 149 -2.27 -12.68 -12.02
CA GLY A 149 -1.91 -13.41 -13.24
C GLY A 149 -0.58 -12.98 -13.86
N SER A 150 -0.17 -11.72 -13.67
CA SER A 150 1.14 -11.23 -14.12
C SER A 150 2.23 -11.42 -13.07
N MET A 151 1.95 -11.09 -11.80
CA MET A 151 2.97 -11.09 -10.75
C MET A 151 3.30 -12.50 -10.23
N PHE A 152 2.30 -13.40 -10.15
CA PHE A 152 2.51 -14.75 -9.64
C PHE A 152 3.52 -15.54 -10.48
N PRO A 153 3.40 -15.66 -11.81
CA PRO A 153 4.39 -16.35 -12.64
C PRO A 153 5.76 -15.67 -12.57
N ALA A 154 5.79 -14.34 -12.61
CA ALA A 154 7.04 -13.58 -12.53
C ALA A 154 7.79 -13.84 -11.23
N THR A 155 7.08 -13.88 -10.10
CA THR A 155 7.65 -14.14 -8.78
C THR A 155 8.09 -15.60 -8.64
N MET A 156 7.27 -16.55 -9.07
CA MET A 156 7.62 -17.97 -9.01
C MET A 156 8.87 -18.30 -9.83
N ALA A 157 9.07 -17.62 -10.97
CA ALA A 157 10.22 -17.85 -11.82
C ALA A 157 11.51 -17.17 -11.33
N ASN A 158 11.43 -15.96 -10.71
CA ASN A 158 12.60 -15.09 -10.57
C ASN A 158 12.80 -14.47 -9.18
N TYR A 159 11.85 -14.58 -8.22
CA TYR A 159 11.89 -13.80 -6.99
C TYR A 159 12.03 -14.67 -5.73
N GLY A 160 12.58 -14.07 -4.69
CA GLY A 160 12.40 -14.50 -3.31
C GLY A 160 13.62 -15.15 -2.65
N ILE A 161 14.53 -15.77 -3.38
CA ILE A 161 15.68 -16.51 -2.83
C ILE A 161 16.92 -16.25 -3.67
N ALA A 162 18.06 -16.05 -3.00
CA ALA A 162 19.36 -16.08 -3.64
C ALA A 162 19.62 -17.46 -4.26
N GLN A 163 20.23 -17.49 -5.42
CA GLN A 163 20.32 -18.69 -6.28
C GLN A 163 20.96 -19.92 -5.63
N ASN A 164 21.69 -19.74 -4.51
CA ASN A 164 22.45 -20.79 -3.84
C ASN A 164 22.13 -20.96 -2.34
N ASP A 165 21.16 -20.22 -1.78
CA ASP A 165 20.88 -20.28 -0.35
C ASP A 165 19.37 -20.39 -0.09
N SER A 166 18.96 -21.54 0.44
CA SER A 166 17.56 -21.82 0.81
C SER A 166 17.17 -21.24 2.19
N THR A 167 18.11 -20.68 2.93
CA THR A 167 17.91 -20.18 4.29
C THR A 167 17.59 -18.71 4.36
N HIS A 168 17.88 -17.91 3.30
CA HIS A 168 17.59 -16.50 3.22
C HIS A 168 16.38 -16.21 2.31
N CYS A 169 15.48 -15.35 2.75
CA CYS A 169 14.28 -14.92 2.03
C CYS A 169 14.35 -13.43 1.70
N PHE A 170 13.47 -12.94 0.81
CA PHE A 170 13.31 -11.52 0.45
C PHE A 170 14.44 -10.87 -0.37
N HIS A 171 15.30 -11.64 -1.04
CA HIS A 171 16.32 -11.12 -1.93
C HIS A 171 15.76 -10.88 -3.35
N PHE A 172 15.33 -9.67 -3.64
CA PHE A 172 14.63 -9.31 -4.89
C PHE A 172 15.55 -8.89 -6.04
N GLY A 173 16.79 -8.58 -5.75
CA GLY A 173 17.65 -7.85 -6.65
C GLY A 173 18.09 -8.59 -7.89
N GLN A 174 18.26 -9.91 -7.85
CA GLN A 174 18.80 -10.67 -8.99
C GLN A 174 17.93 -10.58 -10.25
N ALA A 175 16.60 -10.48 -10.09
CA ALA A 175 15.70 -10.32 -11.23
C ALA A 175 15.89 -8.98 -11.96
N LEU A 176 16.38 -7.94 -11.28
CA LEU A 176 16.65 -6.62 -11.87
C LEU A 176 17.83 -6.60 -12.84
N ARG A 177 18.65 -7.65 -12.85
CA ARG A 177 19.73 -7.81 -13.87
C ARG A 177 19.16 -8.04 -15.28
N LYS A 178 17.90 -8.51 -15.39
CA LYS A 178 17.23 -8.71 -16.69
C LYS A 178 16.74 -7.37 -17.23
N PRO A 179 17.12 -6.97 -18.45
CA PRO A 179 16.74 -5.65 -19.00
C PRO A 179 15.23 -5.45 -19.12
N ALA A 180 14.47 -6.50 -19.46
CA ALA A 180 13.01 -6.45 -19.53
C ALA A 180 12.38 -6.14 -18.16
N VAL A 181 12.91 -6.72 -17.06
CA VAL A 181 12.43 -6.45 -15.70
C VAL A 181 12.78 -5.03 -15.26
N LYS A 182 13.97 -4.55 -15.63
CA LYS A 182 14.42 -3.18 -15.38
C LYS A 182 13.49 -2.17 -16.06
N THR A 183 13.23 -2.34 -17.35
CA THR A 183 12.31 -1.47 -18.12
C THR A 183 10.90 -1.50 -17.55
N LEU A 184 10.38 -2.68 -17.20
CA LEU A 184 9.05 -2.81 -16.59
C LEU A 184 8.95 -2.04 -15.27
N ASN A 185 9.98 -2.12 -14.41
CA ASN A 185 10.01 -1.35 -13.16
C ASN A 185 9.95 0.17 -13.44
N TYR A 186 10.72 0.70 -14.39
CA TYR A 186 10.67 2.11 -14.75
C TYR A 186 9.28 2.52 -15.24
N VAL A 187 8.67 1.73 -16.13
CA VAL A 187 7.32 2.02 -16.63
C VAL A 187 6.31 2.07 -15.50
N ILE A 188 6.35 1.12 -14.57
CA ILE A 188 5.43 1.09 -13.42
C ILE A 188 5.65 2.31 -12.52
N CYS A 189 6.91 2.65 -12.19
CA CYS A 189 7.22 3.82 -11.37
C CYS A 189 6.67 5.12 -12.00
N ILE A 190 6.88 5.30 -13.30
CA ILE A 190 6.37 6.46 -14.05
C ILE A 190 4.83 6.48 -14.03
N LEU A 191 4.18 5.35 -14.28
CA LEU A 191 2.71 5.27 -14.29
C LEU A 191 2.10 5.61 -12.91
N VAL A 192 2.70 5.15 -11.81
CA VAL A 192 2.23 5.46 -10.46
C VAL A 192 2.39 6.96 -10.16
N ILE A 193 3.55 7.55 -10.47
CA ILE A 193 3.81 8.97 -10.22
C ILE A 193 2.90 9.85 -11.09
N LEU A 194 2.75 9.52 -12.38
CA LEU A 194 1.86 10.25 -13.28
C LEU A 194 0.39 10.12 -12.85
N GLY A 195 -0.05 8.91 -12.49
CA GLY A 195 -1.42 8.66 -12.03
C GLY A 195 -1.74 9.48 -10.79
N TRP A 196 -0.82 9.51 -9.80
CA TRP A 196 -0.97 10.37 -8.63
C TRP A 196 -1.02 11.87 -9.00
N SER A 197 -0.13 12.32 -9.88
CA SER A 197 -0.04 13.73 -10.28
C SER A 197 -1.32 14.21 -10.98
N VAL A 198 -1.89 13.37 -11.85
CA VAL A 198 -3.16 13.66 -12.53
C VAL A 198 -4.32 13.76 -11.51
N LEU A 199 -4.40 12.83 -10.56
CA LEU A 199 -5.41 12.89 -9.51
C LEU A 199 -5.25 14.13 -8.62
N ALA A 200 -4.02 14.50 -8.27
CA ALA A 200 -3.71 15.70 -7.50
C ALA A 200 -4.15 16.97 -8.25
N PHE A 201 -3.86 17.04 -9.53
CA PHE A 201 -4.29 18.15 -10.39
C PHE A 201 -5.82 18.31 -10.39
N PHE A 202 -6.57 17.23 -10.65
CA PHE A 202 -8.02 17.27 -10.61
C PHE A 202 -8.56 17.65 -9.23
N GLN A 203 -7.95 17.13 -8.15
CA GLN A 203 -8.38 17.45 -6.80
C GLN A 203 -8.21 18.93 -6.46
N VAL A 204 -7.07 19.53 -6.82
CA VAL A 204 -6.83 20.97 -6.64
C VAL A 204 -7.82 21.78 -7.48
N TYR A 205 -8.05 21.39 -8.73
CA TYR A 205 -9.03 22.05 -9.61
C TYR A 205 -10.42 22.06 -9.00
N PHE A 206 -10.93 20.91 -8.51
CA PHE A 206 -12.24 20.82 -7.86
C PHE A 206 -12.31 21.64 -6.57
N LEU A 207 -11.26 21.65 -5.78
CA LEU A 207 -11.22 22.44 -4.55
C LEU A 207 -11.30 23.95 -4.86
N LEU A 208 -10.57 24.41 -5.86
CA LEU A 208 -10.61 25.80 -6.31
C LEU A 208 -11.98 26.17 -6.89
N TYR A 209 -12.60 25.25 -7.64
CA TYR A 209 -13.95 25.42 -8.15
C TYR A 209 -14.97 25.59 -7.01
N VAL A 210 -14.98 24.72 -6.03
CA VAL A 210 -15.86 24.79 -4.85
C VAL A 210 -15.63 26.11 -4.07
N ARG A 211 -14.36 26.49 -3.88
CA ARG A 211 -14.01 27.76 -3.23
C ARG A 211 -14.53 28.97 -3.99
N LYS A 212 -14.41 28.99 -5.32
CA LYS A 212 -14.88 30.08 -6.18
C LYS A 212 -16.41 30.17 -6.16
N THR A 213 -17.11 29.03 -6.16
CA THR A 213 -18.57 28.97 -6.25
C THR A 213 -19.24 29.35 -4.93
N PHE A 214 -18.72 28.89 -3.78
CA PHE A 214 -19.40 29.06 -2.47
C PHE A 214 -18.75 30.10 -1.55
N GLY A 215 -17.57 30.62 -1.88
CA GLY A 215 -16.90 31.68 -1.11
C GLY A 215 -16.80 31.37 0.39
N LYS A 216 -17.22 32.31 1.26
CA LYS A 216 -17.16 32.15 2.72
C LYS A 216 -18.11 31.08 3.28
N ALA A 217 -19.16 30.67 2.55
CA ALA A 217 -20.11 29.64 2.96
C ALA A 217 -19.61 28.21 2.65
N MET A 218 -18.40 28.05 2.08
CA MET A 218 -17.82 26.79 1.67
C MET A 218 -17.79 25.74 2.78
N CYS A 219 -17.41 26.13 4.01
CA CYS A 219 -17.29 25.21 5.15
C CYS A 219 -18.63 24.59 5.61
N GLN A 220 -19.77 25.18 5.25
CA GLN A 220 -21.10 24.66 5.59
C GLN A 220 -21.60 23.62 4.56
N ARG A 221 -20.92 23.48 3.42
CA ARG A 221 -21.32 22.60 2.34
C ARG A 221 -20.75 21.19 2.49
N GLN A 222 -21.58 20.20 2.18
CA GLN A 222 -21.15 18.78 2.19
C GLN A 222 -20.09 18.48 1.12
N GLU A 223 -20.17 19.18 -0.01
CA GLU A 223 -19.22 19.05 -1.12
C GLU A 223 -17.79 19.38 -0.68
N PHE A 224 -17.61 20.44 0.13
CA PHE A 224 -16.29 20.79 0.67
C PHE A 224 -15.70 19.70 1.55
N TRP A 225 -16.50 19.15 2.44
CA TRP A 225 -16.04 18.05 3.32
C TRP A 225 -15.73 16.76 2.54
N ALA A 226 -16.47 16.52 1.46
CA ALA A 226 -16.15 15.40 0.55
C ALA A 226 -14.80 15.61 -0.13
N GLN A 227 -14.51 16.84 -0.61
CA GLN A 227 -13.21 17.17 -1.20
C GLN A 227 -12.08 17.09 -0.19
N LEU A 228 -12.29 17.52 1.05
CA LEU A 228 -11.29 17.43 2.10
C LEU A 228 -10.91 15.96 2.38
N LYS A 229 -11.87 15.05 2.40
CA LYS A 229 -11.58 13.61 2.51
C LYS A 229 -10.74 13.09 1.34
N ASN A 230 -11.07 13.50 0.11
CA ASN A 230 -10.29 13.11 -1.06
C ASN A 230 -8.84 13.60 -0.97
N ILE A 231 -8.61 14.82 -0.42
CA ILE A 231 -7.25 15.33 -0.17
C ILE A 231 -6.50 14.45 0.82
N VAL A 232 -7.16 14.03 1.92
CA VAL A 232 -6.51 13.14 2.89
C VAL A 232 -6.11 11.81 2.26
N PHE A 233 -7.00 11.20 1.44
CA PHE A 233 -6.63 9.98 0.69
C PHE A 233 -5.46 10.20 -0.26
N LEU A 234 -5.49 11.31 -0.99
CA LEU A 234 -4.41 11.65 -1.91
C LEU A 234 -3.08 11.88 -1.18
N SER A 235 -3.14 12.48 0.02
CA SER A 235 -1.97 12.65 0.87
C SER A 235 -1.41 11.31 1.36
N ILE A 236 -2.27 10.37 1.77
CA ILE A 236 -1.85 9.00 2.14
C ILE A 236 -1.17 8.32 0.95
N MET A 237 -1.78 8.38 -0.25
CA MET A 237 -1.16 7.85 -1.47
C MET A 237 0.20 8.49 -1.75
N PHE A 238 0.33 9.81 -1.54
CA PHE A 238 1.61 10.49 -1.69
C PHE A 238 2.66 9.92 -0.77
N PHE A 239 2.43 9.98 0.55
CA PHE A 239 3.44 9.58 1.53
C PHE A 239 3.77 8.08 1.50
N CYS A 240 2.81 7.24 1.15
CA CYS A 240 3.02 5.79 1.09
C CYS A 240 3.65 5.32 -0.21
N PHE A 241 3.26 5.87 -1.36
CA PHE A 241 3.65 5.28 -2.65
C PHE A 241 4.68 6.11 -3.41
N VAL A 242 4.53 7.44 -3.48
CA VAL A 242 5.37 8.28 -4.34
C VAL A 242 6.85 8.27 -3.93
N PRO A 243 7.23 8.40 -2.63
CA PRO A 243 8.63 8.33 -2.22
C PRO A 243 9.27 6.98 -2.56
N TYR A 244 8.54 5.89 -2.36
CA TYR A 244 9.02 4.57 -2.74
C TYR A 244 9.27 4.46 -4.24
N GLN A 245 8.36 4.94 -5.09
CA GLN A 245 8.54 4.88 -6.54
C GLN A 245 9.72 5.75 -7.01
N GLY A 246 9.90 6.93 -6.41
CA GLY A 246 11.07 7.78 -6.66
C GLY A 246 12.38 7.08 -6.29
N PHE A 247 12.43 6.50 -5.09
CA PHE A 247 13.58 5.72 -4.63
C PHE A 247 13.79 4.46 -5.50
N ARG A 248 12.71 3.79 -5.93
CA ARG A 248 12.78 2.60 -6.77
C ARG A 248 13.46 2.85 -8.12
N VAL A 249 13.25 4.02 -8.73
CA VAL A 249 13.96 4.43 -9.95
C VAL A 249 15.47 4.43 -9.70
N TYR A 250 15.92 5.05 -8.61
CA TYR A 250 17.33 5.06 -8.20
C TYR A 250 17.85 3.66 -7.91
N TYR A 251 17.12 2.89 -7.12
CA TYR A 251 17.46 1.51 -6.77
C TYR A 251 17.67 0.62 -7.99
N VAL A 252 16.78 0.72 -8.99
CA VAL A 252 16.87 -0.07 -10.22
C VAL A 252 18.06 0.35 -11.09
N SER A 253 18.47 1.64 -11.05
CA SER A 253 19.65 2.11 -11.80
C SER A 253 20.95 1.61 -11.17
N GLU A 254 21.07 1.68 -9.84
CA GLU A 254 22.30 1.41 -9.08
C GLU A 254 22.38 -0.01 -8.52
N TYR A 255 21.41 -0.87 -8.86
CA TYR A 255 21.39 -2.23 -8.33
C TYR A 255 22.69 -3.01 -8.64
N GLY A 256 23.32 -3.49 -7.58
CA GLY A 256 24.57 -4.27 -7.64
C GLY A 256 25.83 -3.49 -7.26
N ASN A 257 25.73 -2.17 -7.03
CA ASN A 257 26.88 -1.34 -6.66
C ASN A 257 27.13 -1.31 -5.14
N THR A 258 26.06 -1.38 -4.32
CA THR A 258 26.15 -1.35 -2.86
C THR A 258 25.06 -2.22 -2.22
N GLU A 259 25.41 -2.95 -1.15
CA GLU A 259 24.42 -3.74 -0.38
C GLU A 259 23.48 -2.86 0.44
N GLU A 260 23.95 -1.70 0.87
CA GLU A 260 23.20 -0.74 1.67
C GLU A 260 21.89 -0.26 1.00
N ILE A 261 21.89 -0.16 -0.33
CA ILE A 261 20.72 0.22 -1.12
C ILE A 261 19.58 -0.83 -0.99
N ASN A 262 19.92 -2.11 -0.81
CA ASN A 262 18.92 -3.16 -0.62
C ASN A 262 18.17 -2.98 0.70
N HIS A 263 18.88 -2.61 1.77
CA HIS A 263 18.29 -2.40 3.09
C HIS A 263 17.34 -1.21 3.10
N ILE A 264 17.74 -0.11 2.45
CA ILE A 264 16.90 1.08 2.29
C ILE A 264 15.65 0.75 1.47
N ASN A 265 15.77 -0.06 0.41
CA ASN A 265 14.62 -0.50 -0.39
C ASN A 265 13.59 -1.28 0.44
N GLU A 266 14.01 -2.14 1.37
CA GLU A 266 13.10 -2.86 2.26
C GLU A 266 12.35 -1.93 3.21
N ILE A 267 13.01 -0.90 3.75
CA ILE A 267 12.35 0.11 4.60
C ILE A 267 11.31 0.90 3.80
N PHE A 268 11.67 1.41 2.61
CA PHE A 268 10.73 2.13 1.76
C PHE A 268 9.55 1.25 1.34
N LEU A 269 9.81 -0.03 1.05
CA LEU A 269 8.76 -0.99 0.73
C LEU A 269 7.83 -1.22 1.93
N ALA A 270 8.38 -1.34 3.15
CA ALA A 270 7.59 -1.46 4.36
C ALA A 270 6.73 -0.20 4.63
N VAL A 271 7.26 1.01 4.32
CA VAL A 271 6.51 2.26 4.43
C VAL A 271 5.26 2.27 3.54
N THR A 272 5.28 1.61 2.38
CA THR A 272 4.06 1.50 1.54
C THR A 272 2.90 0.82 2.25
N ALA A 273 3.19 -0.03 3.22
CA ALA A 273 2.18 -0.74 4.01
C ALA A 273 1.43 0.15 5.01
N PHE A 274 1.93 1.37 5.29
CA PHE A 274 1.17 2.37 6.05
C PHE A 274 -0.13 2.79 5.35
N SER A 275 -0.29 2.47 4.07
CA SER A 275 -1.58 2.63 3.41
C SER A 275 -2.73 1.90 4.10
N CYS A 276 -2.45 0.87 4.92
CA CYS A 276 -3.46 0.20 5.75
C CYS A 276 -4.16 1.14 6.76
N PHE A 277 -3.59 2.32 7.05
CA PHE A 277 -4.20 3.31 7.96
C PHE A 277 -5.24 4.23 7.32
N ASP A 278 -5.39 4.21 6.03
CA ASP A 278 -6.33 5.04 5.27
C ASP A 278 -7.79 4.89 5.73
N MET A 279 -8.13 3.70 6.19
CA MET A 279 -9.48 3.36 6.63
C MET A 279 -9.96 4.19 7.83
N ILE A 280 -9.04 4.74 8.65
CA ILE A 280 -9.34 5.65 9.76
C ILE A 280 -10.08 6.90 9.24
N VAL A 281 -9.76 7.35 8.03
CA VAL A 281 -10.39 8.51 7.39
C VAL A 281 -11.87 8.27 7.08
N PHE A 282 -12.23 7.01 6.75
CA PHE A 282 -13.63 6.62 6.58
C PHE A 282 -14.36 6.54 7.92
N ALA A 283 -13.70 5.97 8.91
CA ALA A 283 -14.25 5.73 10.23
C ALA A 283 -14.51 7.00 11.03
N GLY A 284 -13.66 8.03 10.87
CA GLY A 284 -13.63 9.19 11.75
C GLY A 284 -14.98 9.90 11.88
N ARG A 285 -15.75 10.06 10.79
CA ARG A 285 -17.03 10.77 10.83
C ARG A 285 -18.15 9.99 11.52
N ASP A 286 -18.20 8.68 11.33
CA ASP A 286 -19.27 7.86 11.91
C ASP A 286 -18.96 7.53 13.38
N ILE A 287 -17.68 7.45 13.72
CA ILE A 287 -17.21 7.37 15.12
C ILE A 287 -17.52 8.69 15.83
N CYS A 288 -17.19 9.86 15.26
CA CYS A 288 -17.53 11.16 15.83
C CYS A 288 -19.03 11.33 16.00
N LYS A 289 -19.85 10.92 15.03
CA LYS A 289 -21.32 10.96 15.18
C LYS A 289 -21.83 10.07 16.29
N ARG A 290 -21.30 8.86 16.45
CA ARG A 290 -21.68 7.93 17.52
C ARG A 290 -21.21 8.40 18.90
N ILE A 291 -20.02 9.01 18.99
CA ILE A 291 -19.51 9.59 20.23
C ILE A 291 -20.32 10.83 20.60
N ASN A 292 -20.66 11.67 19.63
CA ASN A 292 -21.47 12.87 19.87
C ASN A 292 -22.92 12.54 20.24
N SER A 293 -23.50 11.45 19.68
CA SER A 293 -24.84 10.95 20.10
C SER A 293 -24.86 10.38 21.52
N ARG A 294 -23.70 10.10 22.11
CA ARG A 294 -23.52 9.66 23.51
C ARG A 294 -23.07 10.79 24.45
N GLY A 295 -23.09 12.05 24.01
CA GLY A 295 -22.89 13.22 24.88
C GLY A 295 -21.45 13.53 25.29
N TRP A 296 -20.43 12.99 24.57
CA TRP A 296 -19.04 13.31 24.82
C TRP A 296 -18.46 14.10 23.63
N PHE A 297 -18.05 15.34 23.91
CA PHE A 297 -17.43 16.31 23.00
C PHE A 297 -18.36 17.00 21.98
N CYS A 298 -19.01 18.06 22.42
CA CYS A 298 -19.34 19.22 21.61
C CYS A 298 -18.37 20.34 21.98
N GLY A 299 -17.35 20.59 21.17
CA GLY A 299 -16.45 21.70 21.38
C GLY A 299 -15.17 21.59 20.54
N LEU A 300 -15.31 21.80 19.24
CA LEU A 300 -14.28 22.42 18.36
C LEU A 300 -14.92 22.67 17.00
#